data_3c299945c78a480071e79a2827f14df0
#
_entry.id   3c299945c78a480071e79a2827f14df0
#
_cell.length_a   1.000
_cell.length_b   1.000
_cell.length_c   1.000
_cell.angle_alpha   90.00
_cell.angle_beta   90.00
_cell.angle_gamma   90.00
#
_symmetry.space_group_name_H-M   'P 1'
#
loop_
_entity.id
_entity.type
_entity.pdbx_description
1 polymer ?
#
loop_
_entity_poly.entity_id
_entity_poly.type
_entity_poly.pdbx_seq_one_letter_code
_entity_poly.pdbx_strand_id
1 'polypeptide(L)'
;MPIQSRRMFLTNAALAGATGLTGFGVWGKALAAEPPPEITTIRFEKDTATCIAPQVFQELLRAEGFTDIRYVDFTEAHTRRADAANSGPIADMIAHGEVDFAREFAPNLMLTMNAGGPVTVLSGLHLGCFELFGKNEIRSLGDLKGRTVGTDAISDQALLTIMTRLVGLDPAKDFRWVTDPSLRPMDLFIEGKIDAFLAAPPDLQEVRARNIGHVIVSSITDRPWSEHYCCMLATHSEFAGKYPVATKRVLRAILKAADLCASEPKRVARLLVEQGYTKRYDYTLQALSEIRYDVWRDYDPEDTLRCYAMRLHEAGLIRSSPNELIADHTDWRFLDELKRELKA
;
A
#
# COMPACT_ATOMS: atom_id res chain seq x y z
N MET A 1 -31.16 38.36 43.43
CA MET A 1 -29.71 38.45 43.21
C MET A 1 -29.46 38.45 41.71
N PRO A 2 -28.91 39.54 41.13
CA PRO A 2 -28.81 39.66 39.69
C PRO A 2 -27.58 38.96 39.11
N ILE A 3 -27.81 38.40 37.95
CA ILE A 3 -26.84 37.71 37.09
C ILE A 3 -25.88 38.74 36.48
N GLN A 4 -24.61 38.69 36.82
CA GLN A 4 -23.58 39.54 36.20
C GLN A 4 -23.17 38.98 34.82
N SER A 5 -23.23 39.90 33.85
CA SER A 5 -22.96 39.63 32.42
C SER A 5 -21.48 39.51 32.11
N ARG A 6 -21.15 38.66 31.12
CA ARG A 6 -19.83 38.35 30.58
C ARG A 6 -19.07 39.56 29.90
N ARG A 7 -19.49 40.81 30.11
CA ARG A 7 -18.90 42.00 29.44
C ARG A 7 -17.91 42.80 30.29
N MET A 8 -17.56 42.36 31.51
CA MET A 8 -16.66 43.08 32.42
C MET A 8 -15.28 42.47 32.63
N PHE A 9 -14.80 41.64 31.73
CA PHE A 9 -13.48 40.98 31.87
C PHE A 9 -12.41 41.53 30.91
N LEU A 10 -12.66 42.58 30.10
CA LEU A 10 -11.75 43.07 29.10
C LEU A 10 -11.25 44.54 29.29
N THR A 11 -11.32 45.09 30.48
CA THR A 11 -10.93 46.51 30.70
C THR A 11 -9.99 46.79 31.88
N ASN A 12 -9.22 45.83 32.37
CA ASN A 12 -8.20 46.15 33.38
C ASN A 12 -6.92 45.38 33.17
N ALA A 13 -6.15 45.70 32.13
CA ALA A 13 -4.75 45.31 31.97
C ALA A 13 -3.98 46.41 31.18
N ALA A 14 -3.94 47.63 31.76
CA ALA A 14 -2.93 48.58 31.38
C ALA A 14 -2.57 49.45 32.62
N LEU A 15 -1.29 49.46 32.93
CA LEU A 15 -0.55 50.18 33.97
C LEU A 15 -0.16 49.38 35.24
N ALA A 16 1.06 48.85 35.18
CA ALA A 16 2.05 48.89 36.28
C ALA A 16 3.37 48.32 35.77
N GLY A 17 4.37 49.10 35.49
CA GLY A 17 5.44 49.31 36.43
C GLY A 17 6.65 48.42 36.16
N ALA A 18 7.72 48.97 35.51
CA ALA A 18 9.06 48.42 35.43
C ALA A 18 9.68 48.25 36.83
N THR A 19 10.03 47.03 37.21
CA THR A 19 11.15 46.72 38.14
C THR A 19 11.70 45.33 37.77
N GLY A 20 13.00 45.28 37.49
CA GLY A 20 13.69 44.08 37.11
C GLY A 20 13.75 43.03 38.21
N LEU A 21 13.72 41.78 37.79
CA LEU A 21 14.29 40.65 38.50
C LEU A 21 14.58 39.54 37.50
N THR A 22 15.82 39.11 37.49
CA THR A 22 16.38 37.97 36.79
C THR A 22 15.53 36.73 37.05
N GLY A 23 14.66 36.35 36.12
CA GLY A 23 13.91 35.12 36.17
C GLY A 23 14.32 34.23 34.99
N PHE A 24 14.75 33.03 35.29
CA PHE A 24 15.06 31.96 34.35
C PHE A 24 13.96 31.84 33.30
N GLY A 25 14.21 32.32 32.11
CA GLY A 25 13.35 32.11 30.97
C GLY A 25 13.34 30.64 30.63
N VAL A 26 12.25 29.94 30.99
CA VAL A 26 11.89 28.69 30.34
C VAL A 26 11.53 29.06 28.90
N TRP A 27 12.52 28.97 28.04
CA TRP A 27 12.29 29.00 26.61
C TRP A 27 11.52 27.74 26.25
N GLY A 28 10.19 27.78 26.38
CA GLY A 28 9.34 26.87 25.68
C GLY A 28 9.71 27.01 24.21
N LYS A 29 10.38 26.00 23.64
CA LYS A 29 10.52 25.89 22.19
C LYS A 29 9.09 25.94 21.65
N ALA A 30 8.67 27.09 21.15
CA ALA A 30 7.53 27.15 20.25
C ALA A 30 7.89 26.17 19.13
N LEU A 31 7.21 25.03 19.05
CA LEU A 31 7.34 24.12 17.94
C LEU A 31 7.01 24.98 16.71
N ALA A 32 8.02 25.31 15.91
CA ALA A 32 7.82 26.03 14.68
C ALA A 32 6.80 25.23 13.86
N ALA A 33 5.73 25.91 13.42
CA ALA A 33 4.75 25.26 12.57
C ALA A 33 5.47 24.63 11.38
N GLU A 34 5.15 23.38 11.08
CA GLU A 34 5.73 22.69 9.92
C GLU A 34 5.52 23.51 8.65
N PRO A 35 6.56 23.73 7.82
CA PRO A 35 6.44 24.53 6.62
C PRO A 35 5.40 23.95 5.65
N PRO A 36 4.77 24.78 4.77
CA PRO A 36 3.90 24.25 3.73
C PRO A 36 4.66 23.29 2.80
N PRO A 37 3.96 22.37 2.11
CA PRO A 37 4.62 21.49 1.16
C PRO A 37 5.25 22.33 0.03
N GLU A 38 6.39 21.87 -0.48
CA GLU A 38 7.14 22.57 -1.55
C GLU A 38 6.38 22.62 -2.87
N ILE A 39 5.44 21.69 -3.04
CA ILE A 39 4.52 21.61 -4.19
C ILE A 39 3.11 21.30 -3.71
N THR A 40 2.11 21.72 -4.50
CA THR A 40 0.69 21.53 -4.19
C THR A 40 -0.03 20.56 -5.12
N THR A 41 0.65 20.11 -6.18
CA THR A 41 0.17 19.08 -7.12
C THR A 41 0.79 17.75 -6.76
N ILE A 42 -0.04 16.67 -6.75
CA ILE A 42 0.40 15.32 -6.46
C ILE A 42 -0.35 14.31 -7.33
N ARG A 43 0.35 13.28 -7.77
CA ARG A 43 -0.19 12.24 -8.67
C ARG A 43 -0.11 10.88 -8.00
N PHE A 44 -1.23 10.16 -8.02
CA PHE A 44 -1.35 8.78 -7.56
C PHE A 44 -1.79 7.87 -8.70
N GLU A 45 -1.55 6.59 -8.58
CA GLU A 45 -2.17 5.59 -9.46
C GLU A 45 -3.66 5.46 -9.15
N LYS A 46 -4.42 5.01 -10.15
CA LYS A 46 -5.81 4.61 -10.03
C LYS A 46 -5.96 3.19 -10.55
N ASP A 47 -6.47 2.31 -9.71
CA ASP A 47 -6.90 0.97 -10.07
C ASP A 47 -8.22 0.59 -9.36
N THR A 48 -8.69 -0.63 -9.52
CA THR A 48 -9.95 -1.11 -8.96
C THR A 48 -9.77 -1.99 -7.72
N ALA A 49 -8.55 -2.19 -7.24
CA ALA A 49 -8.28 -3.00 -6.06
C ALA A 49 -8.71 -2.27 -4.78
N THR A 50 -9.32 -2.98 -3.83
CA THR A 50 -9.71 -2.40 -2.53
C THR A 50 -8.52 -1.83 -1.75
N CYS A 51 -7.31 -2.34 -1.99
CA CYS A 51 -6.07 -1.89 -1.34
C CYS A 51 -5.74 -0.41 -1.59
N ILE A 52 -6.31 0.21 -2.63
CA ILE A 52 -6.14 1.65 -2.92
C ILE A 52 -6.81 2.56 -1.88
N ALA A 53 -7.66 2.01 -1.01
CA ALA A 53 -8.51 2.78 -0.10
C ALA A 53 -7.80 3.93 0.64
N PRO A 54 -6.57 3.81 1.17
CA PRO A 54 -5.92 4.94 1.84
C PRO A 54 -5.64 6.14 0.92
N GLN A 55 -5.45 5.93 -0.39
CA GLN A 55 -5.07 6.99 -1.33
C GLN A 55 -6.25 7.84 -1.81
N VAL A 56 -7.48 7.36 -1.64
CA VAL A 56 -8.68 8.06 -2.16
C VAL A 56 -9.22 9.16 -1.25
N PHE A 57 -8.65 9.34 -0.06
CA PHE A 57 -9.05 10.37 0.91
C PHE A 57 -8.47 11.74 0.57
N GLN A 58 -8.99 12.37 -0.50
CA GLN A 58 -8.51 13.67 -0.94
C GLN A 58 -8.63 14.76 0.13
N GLU A 59 -9.63 14.69 1.02
CA GLU A 59 -9.79 15.65 2.11
C GLU A 59 -8.59 15.64 3.08
N LEU A 60 -7.99 14.49 3.35
CA LEU A 60 -6.78 14.41 4.17
C LEU A 60 -5.57 15.02 3.44
N LEU A 61 -5.42 14.75 2.16
CA LEU A 61 -4.37 15.35 1.34
C LEU A 61 -4.54 16.88 1.25
N ARG A 62 -5.77 17.37 1.09
CA ARG A 62 -6.05 18.82 1.09
C ARG A 62 -5.74 19.46 2.43
N ALA A 63 -6.03 18.79 3.54
CA ALA A 63 -5.68 19.26 4.88
C ALA A 63 -4.16 19.37 5.09
N GLU A 64 -3.37 18.59 4.34
CA GLU A 64 -1.91 18.67 4.35
C GLU A 64 -1.34 19.72 3.36
N GLY A 65 -2.21 20.42 2.61
CA GLY A 65 -1.84 21.55 1.74
C GLY A 65 -1.82 21.24 0.24
N PHE A 66 -2.24 20.04 -0.19
CA PHE A 66 -2.32 19.72 -1.62
C PHE A 66 -3.63 20.20 -2.23
N THR A 67 -3.56 20.99 -3.30
CA THR A 67 -4.72 21.60 -3.96
C THR A 67 -5.10 20.91 -5.28
N ASP A 68 -4.14 20.24 -5.93
CA ASP A 68 -4.33 19.54 -7.19
C ASP A 68 -3.91 18.07 -7.01
N ILE A 69 -4.89 17.20 -6.83
CA ILE A 69 -4.69 15.76 -6.58
C ILE A 69 -5.19 14.99 -7.80
N ARG A 70 -4.28 14.33 -8.50
CA ARG A 70 -4.57 13.64 -9.76
C ARG A 70 -4.42 12.14 -9.60
N TYR A 71 -5.29 11.41 -10.30
CA TYR A 71 -5.22 9.95 -10.37
C TYR A 71 -4.97 9.54 -11.82
N VAL A 72 -3.92 8.78 -12.04
CA VAL A 72 -3.50 8.26 -13.35
C VAL A 72 -3.96 6.82 -13.46
N ASP A 73 -4.77 6.52 -14.46
CA ASP A 73 -5.30 5.19 -14.68
C ASP A 73 -4.19 4.22 -15.08
N PHE A 74 -4.09 3.11 -14.34
CA PHE A 74 -3.05 2.10 -14.54
C PHE A 74 -3.15 1.47 -15.94
N THR A 75 -4.34 1.13 -16.40
CA THR A 75 -4.57 0.52 -17.71
C THR A 75 -4.21 1.46 -18.85
N GLU A 76 -4.60 2.75 -18.71
CA GLU A 76 -4.25 3.77 -19.72
C GLU A 76 -2.74 4.04 -19.77
N ALA A 77 -2.05 4.05 -18.62
CA ALA A 77 -0.62 4.23 -18.55
C ALA A 77 0.11 3.07 -19.27
N HIS A 78 -0.32 1.83 -19.04
CA HIS A 78 0.24 0.65 -19.69
C HIS A 78 0.03 0.62 -21.21
N THR A 79 -1.17 0.96 -21.69
CA THR A 79 -1.46 1.00 -23.13
C THR A 79 -0.66 2.04 -23.90
N ARG A 80 -0.19 3.09 -23.23
CA ARG A 80 0.64 4.13 -23.84
C ARG A 80 2.10 3.72 -24.03
N ARG A 81 2.57 2.67 -23.34
CA ARG A 81 3.94 2.15 -23.49
C ARG A 81 4.02 1.19 -24.68
N ALA A 82 5.08 1.29 -25.47
CA ALA A 82 5.29 0.46 -26.66
C ALA A 82 5.50 -1.04 -26.31
N ASP A 83 5.76 -1.36 -25.08
CA ASP A 83 6.00 -2.69 -24.51
C ASP A 83 4.79 -3.27 -23.74
N ALA A 84 3.59 -2.83 -24.11
CA ALA A 84 2.31 -3.26 -23.50
C ALA A 84 2.09 -4.79 -23.40
N ALA A 85 2.93 -5.60 -24.05
CA ALA A 85 2.93 -7.05 -23.87
C ALA A 85 3.45 -7.51 -22.50
N ASN A 86 4.20 -6.66 -21.79
CA ASN A 86 4.63 -6.87 -20.42
C ASN A 86 3.99 -5.78 -19.54
N SER A 87 2.78 -6.04 -19.05
CA SER A 87 2.19 -5.20 -18.03
C SER A 87 3.08 -5.26 -16.77
N GLY A 88 3.97 -4.29 -16.64
CA GLY A 88 4.82 -4.13 -15.48
C GLY A 88 3.99 -3.78 -14.24
N PRO A 89 4.56 -3.90 -13.04
CA PRO A 89 3.90 -3.54 -11.80
C PRO A 89 3.59 -2.03 -11.74
N ILE A 90 2.72 -1.63 -10.81
CA ILE A 90 2.43 -0.21 -10.52
C ILE A 90 3.72 0.55 -10.15
N ALA A 91 4.70 -0.13 -9.54
CA ALA A 91 6.03 0.43 -9.27
C ALA A 91 6.73 1.03 -10.50
N ASP A 92 6.45 0.51 -11.70
CA ASP A 92 7.01 1.05 -12.94
C ASP A 92 6.42 2.42 -13.29
N MET A 93 5.18 2.73 -12.88
CA MET A 93 4.62 4.08 -13.02
C MET A 93 5.39 5.11 -12.18
N ILE A 94 5.84 4.71 -10.99
CA ILE A 94 6.73 5.53 -10.15
C ILE A 94 8.07 5.70 -10.87
N ALA A 95 8.69 4.60 -11.28
CA ALA A 95 10.01 4.61 -11.90
C ALA A 95 10.08 5.47 -13.18
N HIS A 96 8.98 5.53 -13.94
CA HIS A 96 8.86 6.37 -15.13
C HIS A 96 8.35 7.79 -14.85
N GLY A 97 8.09 8.15 -13.59
CA GLY A 97 7.59 9.48 -13.21
C GLY A 97 6.18 9.79 -13.70
N GLU A 98 5.36 8.78 -13.96
CA GLU A 98 3.96 8.94 -14.34
C GLU A 98 3.09 9.32 -13.13
N VAL A 99 3.45 8.79 -11.95
CA VAL A 99 2.89 9.14 -10.65
C VAL A 99 3.99 9.54 -9.67
N ASP A 100 3.63 10.29 -8.64
CA ASP A 100 4.57 10.73 -7.61
C ASP A 100 4.60 9.72 -6.45
N PHE A 101 3.45 9.14 -6.14
CA PHE A 101 3.28 8.09 -5.11
C PHE A 101 2.37 6.99 -5.63
N ALA A 102 2.66 5.77 -5.18
CA ALA A 102 1.76 4.65 -5.38
C ALA A 102 1.86 3.66 -4.21
N ARG A 103 0.75 2.94 -3.98
CA ARG A 103 0.81 1.72 -3.22
C ARG A 103 1.21 0.59 -4.18
N GLU A 104 2.08 -0.28 -3.74
CA GLU A 104 2.47 -1.42 -4.55
C GLU A 104 2.73 -2.64 -3.67
N PHE A 105 2.59 -3.81 -4.26
CA PHE A 105 2.92 -5.07 -3.65
C PHE A 105 4.43 -5.20 -3.40
N ALA A 106 4.84 -5.59 -2.18
CA ALA A 106 6.24 -5.57 -1.78
C ALA A 106 7.20 -6.37 -2.71
N PRO A 107 6.88 -7.59 -3.19
CA PRO A 107 7.71 -8.29 -4.17
C PRO A 107 7.92 -7.50 -5.48
N ASN A 108 6.89 -6.81 -5.96
CA ASN A 108 6.97 -6.03 -7.20
C ASN A 108 7.90 -4.82 -7.05
N LEU A 109 7.86 -4.15 -5.90
CA LEU A 109 8.82 -3.09 -5.57
C LEU A 109 10.25 -3.62 -5.67
N MET A 110 10.53 -4.80 -5.11
CA MET A 110 11.85 -5.42 -5.18
C MET A 110 12.28 -5.73 -6.61
N LEU A 111 11.37 -6.18 -7.47
CA LEU A 111 11.66 -6.45 -8.89
C LEU A 111 12.01 -5.17 -9.65
N THR A 112 11.23 -4.09 -9.47
CA THR A 112 11.47 -2.79 -10.10
C THR A 112 12.78 -2.16 -9.61
N MET A 113 13.07 -2.22 -8.31
CA MET A 113 14.33 -1.74 -7.74
C MET A 113 15.53 -2.54 -8.27
N ASN A 114 15.44 -3.87 -8.34
CA ASN A 114 16.50 -4.72 -8.89
C ASN A 114 16.75 -4.45 -10.38
N ALA A 115 15.73 -3.97 -11.11
CA ALA A 115 15.87 -3.51 -12.50
C ALA A 115 16.49 -2.10 -12.61
N GLY A 116 16.81 -1.44 -11.50
CA GLY A 116 17.38 -0.08 -11.45
C GLY A 116 16.33 1.03 -11.45
N GLY A 117 15.05 0.70 -11.19
CA GLY A 117 13.99 1.70 -11.09
C GLY A 117 14.20 2.64 -9.89
N PRO A 118 14.11 3.98 -10.06
CA PRO A 118 14.33 4.97 -9.00
C PRO A 118 13.13 5.08 -8.05
N VAL A 119 12.90 4.02 -7.28
CA VAL A 119 11.78 3.91 -6.34
C VAL A 119 12.31 3.94 -4.91
N THR A 120 11.64 4.65 -4.02
CA THR A 120 11.92 4.69 -2.57
C THR A 120 10.67 4.31 -1.79
N VAL A 121 10.77 3.29 -0.95
CA VAL A 121 9.71 2.85 -0.04
C VAL A 121 9.69 3.70 1.21
N LEU A 122 8.50 4.13 1.63
CA LEU A 122 8.29 5.04 2.75
C LEU A 122 7.60 4.39 3.95
N SER A 123 6.74 3.39 3.73
CA SER A 123 5.96 2.73 4.78
C SER A 123 5.30 1.45 4.27
N GLY A 124 4.98 0.54 5.17
CA GLY A 124 3.95 -0.46 4.94
C GLY A 124 2.56 0.14 5.11
N LEU A 125 1.56 -0.41 4.41
CA LEU A 125 0.18 0.05 4.48
C LEU A 125 -0.74 -0.97 5.14
N HIS A 126 -0.69 -2.24 4.73
CA HIS A 126 -1.49 -3.31 5.30
C HIS A 126 -0.83 -4.68 5.14
N LEU A 127 -1.18 -5.60 6.00
CA LEU A 127 -0.76 -6.99 5.90
C LEU A 127 -1.55 -7.73 4.81
N GLY A 128 -1.17 -8.96 4.55
CA GLY A 128 -1.62 -9.83 3.47
C GLY A 128 -3.06 -9.63 2.99
N CYS A 129 -3.24 -9.78 1.69
CA CYS A 129 -4.54 -9.63 1.04
C CYS A 129 -4.75 -10.57 -0.16
N PHE A 130 -3.88 -11.56 -0.36
CA PHE A 130 -4.02 -12.53 -1.43
C PHE A 130 -4.47 -13.89 -0.92
N GLU A 131 -5.23 -14.59 -1.74
CA GLU A 131 -5.56 -16.00 -1.54
C GLU A 131 -5.34 -16.80 -2.83
N LEU A 132 -4.75 -17.97 -2.67
CA LEU A 132 -4.62 -18.95 -3.74
C LEU A 132 -5.82 -19.89 -3.67
N PHE A 133 -6.63 -19.91 -4.73
CA PHE A 133 -7.75 -20.83 -4.89
C PHE A 133 -7.39 -21.98 -5.80
N GLY A 134 -7.92 -23.16 -5.50
CA GLY A 134 -7.74 -24.37 -6.29
C GLY A 134 -8.98 -25.22 -6.42
N LYS A 135 -8.97 -26.11 -7.43
CA LYS A 135 -9.97 -27.18 -7.58
C LYS A 135 -9.91 -28.16 -6.42
N ASN A 136 -10.96 -28.93 -6.21
CA ASN A 136 -11.12 -29.82 -5.06
C ASN A 136 -9.98 -30.82 -4.83
N GLU A 137 -9.30 -31.24 -5.89
CA GLU A 137 -8.16 -32.17 -5.84
C GLU A 137 -6.83 -31.52 -5.43
N ILE A 138 -6.75 -30.19 -5.38
CA ILE A 138 -5.53 -29.44 -5.01
C ILE A 138 -5.67 -29.00 -3.57
N ARG A 139 -5.01 -29.66 -2.63
CA ARG A 139 -5.14 -29.42 -1.19
C ARG A 139 -3.97 -28.67 -0.57
N SER A 140 -2.86 -28.61 -1.28
CA SER A 140 -1.62 -27.98 -0.83
C SER A 140 -0.87 -27.35 -2.00
N LEU A 141 0.13 -26.51 -1.70
CA LEU A 141 1.03 -25.97 -2.72
C LEU A 141 1.74 -27.07 -3.51
N GLY A 142 2.06 -28.23 -2.87
CA GLY A 142 2.70 -29.37 -3.52
C GLY A 142 1.86 -29.99 -4.65
N ASP A 143 0.52 -29.94 -4.55
CA ASP A 143 -0.40 -30.49 -5.54
C ASP A 143 -0.48 -29.65 -6.83
N LEU A 144 0.14 -28.47 -6.85
CA LEU A 144 0.23 -27.61 -8.03
C LEU A 144 1.17 -28.17 -9.10
N LYS A 145 1.99 -29.19 -8.78
CA LYS A 145 2.90 -29.79 -9.74
C LYS A 145 2.15 -30.34 -10.96
N GLY A 146 2.54 -29.89 -12.16
CA GLY A 146 1.92 -30.24 -13.44
C GLY A 146 0.58 -29.54 -13.69
N ARG A 147 0.13 -28.66 -12.80
CA ARG A 147 -1.16 -27.96 -12.93
C ARG A 147 -1.05 -26.66 -13.73
N THR A 148 -2.20 -26.18 -14.17
CA THR A 148 -2.33 -24.89 -14.87
C THR A 148 -2.73 -23.83 -13.84
N VAL A 149 -1.89 -22.80 -13.69
CA VAL A 149 -2.06 -21.74 -12.68
C VAL A 149 -2.25 -20.40 -13.38
N GLY A 150 -3.32 -19.70 -13.02
CA GLY A 150 -3.64 -18.36 -13.54
C GLY A 150 -3.21 -17.24 -12.60
N THR A 151 -2.74 -16.14 -13.18
CA THR A 151 -2.48 -14.87 -12.49
C THR A 151 -2.92 -13.70 -13.35
N ASP A 152 -3.31 -12.58 -12.73
CA ASP A 152 -3.72 -11.36 -13.45
C ASP A 152 -2.54 -10.74 -14.19
N ALA A 153 -1.34 -10.81 -13.62
CA ALA A 153 -0.13 -10.23 -14.18
C ALA A 153 1.09 -11.12 -13.94
N ILE A 154 2.13 -10.92 -14.75
CA ILE A 154 3.44 -11.59 -14.57
C ILE A 154 4.03 -11.28 -13.18
N SER A 155 3.83 -10.06 -12.69
CA SER A 155 4.28 -9.63 -11.36
C SER A 155 3.71 -10.46 -10.21
N ASP A 156 2.48 -10.98 -10.35
CA ASP A 156 1.85 -11.81 -9.31
C ASP A 156 2.44 -13.23 -9.26
N GLN A 157 3.09 -13.66 -10.34
CA GLN A 157 3.83 -14.92 -10.37
C GLN A 157 4.98 -14.92 -9.36
N ALA A 158 5.55 -13.74 -9.04
CA ALA A 158 6.63 -13.64 -8.06
C ALA A 158 6.22 -14.16 -6.68
N LEU A 159 5.01 -13.80 -6.19
CA LEU A 159 4.51 -14.29 -4.91
C LEU A 159 4.33 -15.81 -4.92
N LEU A 160 3.67 -16.35 -5.94
CA LEU A 160 3.49 -17.80 -6.06
C LEU A 160 4.83 -18.53 -6.22
N THR A 161 5.79 -17.94 -6.93
CA THR A 161 7.13 -18.50 -7.07
C THR A 161 7.82 -18.65 -5.72
N ILE A 162 7.85 -17.60 -4.90
CA ILE A 162 8.49 -17.70 -3.58
C ILE A 162 7.73 -18.64 -2.64
N MET A 163 6.39 -18.69 -2.69
CA MET A 163 5.58 -19.61 -1.89
C MET A 163 5.87 -21.08 -2.24
N THR A 164 5.89 -21.39 -3.52
CA THR A 164 6.04 -22.78 -3.99
C THR A 164 7.47 -23.27 -3.95
N ARG A 165 8.46 -22.40 -4.04
CA ARG A 165 9.86 -22.74 -3.75
C ARG A 165 10.06 -23.26 -2.33
N LEU A 166 9.30 -22.79 -1.34
CA LEU A 166 9.37 -23.28 0.03
C LEU A 166 8.94 -24.74 0.18
N VAL A 167 8.14 -25.24 -0.75
CA VAL A 167 7.72 -26.67 -0.79
C VAL A 167 8.47 -27.48 -1.84
N GLY A 168 9.58 -26.94 -2.37
CA GLY A 168 10.47 -27.64 -3.29
C GLY A 168 10.02 -27.68 -4.74
N LEU A 169 9.05 -26.87 -5.15
CA LEU A 169 8.62 -26.75 -6.54
C LEU A 169 9.44 -25.71 -7.29
N ASP A 170 9.63 -25.93 -8.59
CA ASP A 170 10.17 -24.97 -9.55
C ASP A 170 9.04 -24.49 -10.49
N PRO A 171 8.40 -23.33 -10.22
CA PRO A 171 7.27 -22.87 -11.02
C PRO A 171 7.56 -22.73 -12.53
N ALA A 172 8.82 -22.47 -12.89
CA ALA A 172 9.22 -22.38 -14.30
C ALA A 172 9.13 -23.72 -15.04
N LYS A 173 9.18 -24.84 -14.29
CA LYS A 173 9.16 -26.21 -14.85
C LYS A 173 7.92 -26.99 -14.44
N ASP A 174 7.47 -26.76 -13.17
CA ASP A 174 6.44 -27.58 -12.55
C ASP A 174 5.02 -27.04 -12.82
N PHE A 175 4.87 -25.80 -13.32
CA PHE A 175 3.57 -25.20 -13.62
C PHE A 175 3.38 -24.92 -15.11
N ARG A 176 2.12 -24.89 -15.52
CA ARG A 176 1.69 -24.24 -16.76
C ARG A 176 1.04 -22.92 -16.40
N TRP A 177 1.76 -21.84 -16.61
CA TRP A 177 1.23 -20.50 -16.36
C TRP A 177 0.25 -20.08 -17.45
N VAL A 178 -0.85 -19.47 -17.01
CA VAL A 178 -1.79 -18.74 -17.87
C VAL A 178 -1.87 -17.31 -17.36
N THR A 179 -1.32 -16.40 -18.15
CA THR A 179 -1.34 -14.96 -17.87
C THR A 179 -1.86 -14.27 -19.10
N ASP A 180 -3.14 -13.94 -19.10
CA ASP A 180 -3.79 -13.21 -20.19
C ASP A 180 -4.48 -11.97 -19.57
N PRO A 181 -3.92 -10.77 -19.79
CA PRO A 181 -4.44 -9.54 -19.19
C PRO A 181 -5.84 -9.16 -19.68
N SER A 182 -6.33 -9.80 -20.76
CA SER A 182 -7.70 -9.62 -21.25
C SER A 182 -8.73 -10.50 -20.54
N LEU A 183 -8.28 -11.49 -19.76
CA LEU A 183 -9.12 -12.50 -19.12
C LEU A 183 -8.93 -12.46 -17.61
N ARG A 184 -10.03 -12.52 -16.86
CA ARG A 184 -9.96 -12.68 -15.41
C ARG A 184 -9.63 -14.14 -15.06
N PRO A 185 -8.63 -14.42 -14.23
CA PRO A 185 -8.30 -15.78 -13.79
C PRO A 185 -9.48 -16.52 -13.17
N MET A 186 -10.36 -15.83 -12.44
CA MET A 186 -11.57 -16.40 -11.89
C MET A 186 -12.50 -16.97 -13.00
N ASP A 187 -12.65 -16.30 -14.11
CA ASP A 187 -13.51 -16.76 -15.21
C ASP A 187 -12.90 -17.99 -15.90
N LEU A 188 -11.58 -17.99 -16.12
CA LEU A 188 -10.84 -19.16 -16.64
C LEU A 188 -10.96 -20.38 -15.70
N PHE A 189 -10.94 -20.13 -14.39
CA PHE A 189 -11.10 -21.18 -13.39
C PHE A 189 -12.52 -21.78 -13.41
N ILE A 190 -13.57 -20.94 -13.50
CA ILE A 190 -14.97 -21.38 -13.63
C ILE A 190 -15.18 -22.20 -14.91
N GLU A 191 -14.55 -21.78 -16.01
CA GLU A 191 -14.59 -22.50 -17.29
C GLU A 191 -13.75 -23.78 -17.30
N GLY A 192 -13.01 -24.07 -16.22
CA GLY A 192 -12.17 -25.25 -16.10
C GLY A 192 -10.85 -25.19 -16.88
N LYS A 193 -10.48 -24.04 -17.42
CA LYS A 193 -9.26 -23.82 -18.22
C LYS A 193 -7.99 -23.77 -17.38
N ILE A 194 -8.11 -23.43 -16.10
CA ILE A 194 -7.02 -23.43 -15.13
C ILE A 194 -7.41 -24.22 -13.88
N ASP A 195 -6.41 -24.69 -13.13
CA ASP A 195 -6.59 -25.54 -11.95
C ASP A 195 -6.50 -24.78 -10.64
N ALA A 196 -5.76 -23.66 -10.64
CA ALA A 196 -5.61 -22.77 -9.49
C ALA A 196 -5.36 -21.32 -9.96
N PHE A 197 -5.64 -20.35 -9.10
CA PHE A 197 -5.33 -18.94 -9.37
C PHE A 197 -5.17 -18.14 -8.10
N LEU A 198 -4.35 -17.08 -8.17
CA LEU A 198 -4.19 -16.10 -7.12
C LEU A 198 -5.27 -15.03 -7.28
N ALA A 199 -5.94 -14.68 -6.20
CA ALA A 199 -6.97 -13.64 -6.17
C ALA A 199 -6.65 -12.56 -5.14
N ALA A 200 -6.93 -11.31 -5.52
CA ALA A 200 -6.84 -10.12 -4.68
C ALA A 200 -8.26 -9.58 -4.38
N PRO A 201 -8.42 -8.71 -3.35
CA PRO A 201 -9.69 -8.04 -3.09
C PRO A 201 -10.08 -7.05 -4.22
N PRO A 202 -11.34 -6.99 -4.62
CA PRO A 202 -12.52 -7.65 -4.03
C PRO A 202 -12.85 -9.02 -4.63
N ASP A 203 -12.08 -9.53 -5.59
CA ASP A 203 -12.39 -10.76 -6.32
C ASP A 203 -12.36 -11.99 -5.39
N LEU A 204 -11.42 -12.07 -4.46
CA LEU A 204 -11.37 -13.19 -3.50
C LEU A 204 -12.65 -13.30 -2.66
N GLN A 205 -13.31 -12.19 -2.29
CA GLN A 205 -14.59 -12.20 -1.59
C GLN A 205 -15.70 -12.73 -2.48
N GLU A 206 -15.69 -12.40 -3.77
CA GLU A 206 -16.64 -12.96 -4.75
C GLU A 206 -16.46 -14.47 -4.91
N VAL A 207 -15.22 -14.94 -5.04
CA VAL A 207 -14.87 -16.37 -5.15
C VAL A 207 -15.42 -17.16 -3.97
N ARG A 208 -15.17 -16.67 -2.74
CA ARG A 208 -15.69 -17.28 -1.51
C ARG A 208 -17.22 -17.29 -1.46
N ALA A 209 -17.85 -16.15 -1.74
CA ALA A 209 -19.32 -16.02 -1.72
C ALA A 209 -20.04 -16.93 -2.72
N ARG A 210 -19.40 -17.20 -3.85
CA ARG A 210 -19.91 -18.08 -4.90
C ARG A 210 -19.51 -19.55 -4.71
N ASN A 211 -18.72 -19.87 -3.67
CA ASN A 211 -18.18 -21.22 -3.42
C ASN A 211 -17.43 -21.79 -4.65
N ILE A 212 -16.59 -20.97 -5.27
CA ILE A 212 -15.80 -21.33 -6.45
C ILE A 212 -14.44 -21.86 -5.97
N GLY A 213 -14.25 -23.20 -6.03
CA GLY A 213 -13.04 -23.81 -5.51
C GLY A 213 -12.91 -23.68 -3.98
N HIS A 214 -11.69 -23.78 -3.48
CA HIS A 214 -11.38 -23.55 -2.06
C HIS A 214 -9.99 -22.88 -1.91
N VAL A 215 -9.77 -22.27 -0.77
CA VAL A 215 -8.50 -21.61 -0.43
C VAL A 215 -7.44 -22.66 -0.12
N ILE A 216 -6.31 -22.60 -0.82
CA ILE A 216 -5.12 -23.45 -0.58
C ILE A 216 -4.17 -22.75 0.38
N VAL A 217 -3.95 -21.45 0.17
CA VAL A 217 -3.10 -20.57 0.99
C VAL A 217 -3.74 -19.20 1.05
N SER A 218 -3.75 -18.60 2.24
CA SER A 218 -4.21 -17.24 2.48
C SER A 218 -3.08 -16.39 3.06
N SER A 219 -2.67 -15.33 2.39
CA SER A 219 -1.73 -14.37 2.97
C SER A 219 -2.37 -13.51 4.07
N ILE A 220 -3.69 -13.60 4.26
CA ILE A 220 -4.41 -12.92 5.32
C ILE A 220 -4.23 -13.65 6.67
N THR A 221 -4.19 -15.00 6.65
CA THR A 221 -4.22 -15.82 7.86
C THR A 221 -3.01 -16.72 8.04
N ASP A 222 -2.35 -17.14 6.96
CA ASP A 222 -1.33 -18.18 7.01
C ASP A 222 0.07 -17.59 7.16
N ARG A 223 0.81 -18.08 8.15
CA ARG A 223 2.22 -17.73 8.36
C ARG A 223 3.12 -18.38 7.29
N PRO A 224 4.20 -17.69 6.90
CA PRO A 224 4.66 -16.37 7.38
C PRO A 224 3.98 -15.19 6.69
N TRP A 225 3.16 -15.41 5.66
CA TRP A 225 2.63 -14.38 4.75
C TRP A 225 1.76 -13.34 5.45
N SER A 226 1.00 -13.76 6.48
CA SER A 226 0.12 -12.90 7.27
C SER A 226 0.88 -11.97 8.24
N GLU A 227 2.20 -12.11 8.34
CA GLU A 227 3.05 -11.31 9.23
C GLU A 227 3.84 -10.24 8.46
N HIS A 228 3.66 -10.16 7.14
CA HIS A 228 4.36 -9.21 6.27
C HIS A 228 3.38 -8.28 5.56
N TYR A 229 3.83 -7.04 5.32
CA TYR A 229 3.06 -6.11 4.51
C TYR A 229 2.84 -6.69 3.11
N CYS A 230 1.59 -6.67 2.68
CA CYS A 230 1.23 -6.93 1.30
C CYS A 230 1.57 -5.70 0.46
N CYS A 231 0.92 -4.59 0.75
CA CYS A 231 1.16 -3.34 0.06
C CYS A 231 1.95 -2.35 0.90
N MET A 232 2.82 -1.62 0.22
CA MET A 232 3.66 -0.57 0.78
C MET A 232 3.48 0.72 -0.01
N LEU A 233 3.66 1.86 0.63
CA LEU A 233 3.69 3.16 -0.05
C LEU A 233 5.10 3.45 -0.53
N ALA A 234 5.21 3.79 -1.81
CA ALA A 234 6.46 4.17 -2.43
C ALA A 234 6.32 5.48 -3.22
N THR A 235 7.45 6.11 -3.49
CA THR A 235 7.58 7.34 -4.28
C THR A 235 8.79 7.26 -5.20
N HIS A 236 8.87 8.16 -6.18
CA HIS A 236 10.09 8.32 -6.97
C HIS A 236 11.23 8.85 -6.09
N SER A 237 12.42 8.25 -6.17
CA SER A 237 13.55 8.58 -5.28
C SER A 237 13.95 10.06 -5.34
N GLU A 238 13.94 10.67 -6.53
CA GLU A 238 14.22 12.09 -6.70
C GLU A 238 13.14 12.96 -6.01
N PHE A 239 11.88 12.52 -6.01
CA PHE A 239 10.79 13.25 -5.36
C PHE A 239 11.00 13.34 -3.85
N ALA A 240 11.32 12.23 -3.19
CA ALA A 240 11.59 12.21 -1.75
C ALA A 240 12.77 13.13 -1.36
N GLY A 241 13.81 13.15 -2.20
CA GLY A 241 14.97 14.03 -1.98
C GLY A 241 14.67 15.51 -2.20
N LYS A 242 13.89 15.84 -3.24
CA LYS A 242 13.62 17.23 -3.66
C LYS A 242 12.50 17.87 -2.86
N TYR A 243 11.50 17.10 -2.43
CA TYR A 243 10.29 17.59 -1.76
C TYR A 243 10.04 16.84 -0.43
N PRO A 244 10.96 16.96 0.56
CA PRO A 244 10.86 16.19 1.80
C PRO A 244 9.64 16.58 2.66
N VAL A 245 9.22 17.86 2.67
CA VAL A 245 8.02 18.26 3.42
C VAL A 245 6.76 17.70 2.76
N ALA A 246 6.65 17.80 1.43
CA ALA A 246 5.53 17.21 0.69
C ALA A 246 5.49 15.70 0.89
N THR A 247 6.64 14.99 0.83
CA THR A 247 6.73 13.54 1.06
C THR A 247 6.19 13.16 2.44
N LYS A 248 6.64 13.82 3.51
CA LYS A 248 6.15 13.58 4.86
C LYS A 248 4.66 13.83 5.01
N ARG A 249 4.15 14.93 4.42
CA ARG A 249 2.74 15.31 4.47
C ARG A 249 1.85 14.32 3.73
N VAL A 250 2.27 13.85 2.56
CA VAL A 250 1.55 12.76 1.85
C VAL A 250 1.51 11.51 2.70
N LEU A 251 2.67 11.07 3.21
CA LEU A 251 2.72 9.88 4.07
C LEU A 251 1.79 10.04 5.29
N ARG A 252 1.77 11.21 5.93
CA ARG A 252 0.87 11.49 7.07
C ARG A 252 -0.60 11.35 6.68
N ALA A 253 -1.01 11.90 5.54
CA ALA A 253 -2.38 11.78 5.04
C ALA A 253 -2.76 10.30 4.78
N ILE A 254 -1.88 9.55 4.13
CA ILE A 254 -2.09 8.15 3.81
C ILE A 254 -2.17 7.27 5.07
N LEU A 255 -1.31 7.49 6.06
CA LEU A 255 -1.34 6.72 7.32
C LEU A 255 -2.60 7.03 8.14
N LYS A 256 -3.05 8.29 8.19
CA LYS A 256 -4.35 8.64 8.78
C LYS A 256 -5.51 8.00 8.02
N ALA A 257 -5.43 7.92 6.70
CA ALA A 257 -6.44 7.24 5.88
C ALA A 257 -6.43 5.72 6.13
N ALA A 258 -5.27 5.11 6.36
CA ALA A 258 -5.18 3.71 6.76
C ALA A 258 -5.87 3.47 8.11
N ASP A 259 -5.69 4.36 9.09
CA ASP A 259 -6.43 4.31 10.36
C ASP A 259 -7.95 4.40 10.16
N LEU A 260 -8.42 5.23 9.21
CA LEU A 260 -9.85 5.30 8.84
C LEU A 260 -10.34 4.03 8.16
N CYS A 261 -9.52 3.41 7.30
CA CYS A 261 -9.87 2.12 6.68
C CYS A 261 -10.13 1.04 7.74
N ALA A 262 -9.33 1.01 8.80
CA ALA A 262 -9.50 0.07 9.90
C ALA A 262 -10.67 0.42 10.82
N SER A 263 -10.85 1.69 11.18
CA SER A 263 -11.84 2.12 12.18
C SER A 263 -13.23 2.38 11.60
N GLU A 264 -13.33 2.77 10.33
CA GLU A 264 -14.58 3.16 9.67
C GLU A 264 -14.85 2.39 8.35
N PRO A 265 -14.70 1.04 8.29
CA PRO A 265 -14.75 0.29 7.02
C PRO A 265 -16.06 0.49 6.24
N LYS A 266 -17.19 0.70 6.93
CA LYS A 266 -18.49 0.99 6.29
C LYS A 266 -18.51 2.33 5.54
N ARG A 267 -17.87 3.36 6.11
CA ARG A 267 -17.73 4.67 5.48
C ARG A 267 -16.81 4.58 4.26
N VAL A 268 -15.68 3.91 4.42
CA VAL A 268 -14.68 3.74 3.35
C VAL A 268 -15.26 2.93 2.19
N ALA A 269 -15.98 1.82 2.45
CA ALA A 269 -16.63 1.03 1.41
C ALA A 269 -17.64 1.86 0.59
N ARG A 270 -18.44 2.73 1.25
CA ARG A 270 -19.33 3.66 0.54
C ARG A 270 -18.55 4.65 -0.34
N LEU A 271 -17.51 5.24 0.21
CA LEU A 271 -16.64 6.19 -0.50
C LEU A 271 -16.07 5.56 -1.79
N LEU A 272 -15.54 4.34 -1.71
CA LEU A 272 -14.99 3.63 -2.87
C LEU A 272 -16.03 3.33 -3.95
N VAL A 273 -17.28 3.00 -3.57
CA VAL A 273 -18.39 2.79 -4.51
C VAL A 273 -18.82 4.10 -5.14
N GLU A 274 -19.03 5.16 -4.34
CA GLU A 274 -19.44 6.48 -4.79
C GLU A 274 -18.44 7.12 -5.76
N GLN A 275 -17.15 6.89 -5.54
CA GLN A 275 -16.08 7.39 -6.41
C GLN A 275 -15.77 6.46 -7.60
N GLY A 276 -16.46 5.32 -7.72
CA GLY A 276 -16.36 4.41 -8.85
C GLY A 276 -15.11 3.50 -8.85
N TYR A 277 -14.42 3.36 -7.71
CA TYR A 277 -13.29 2.43 -7.57
C TYR A 277 -13.74 0.97 -7.52
N THR A 278 -14.95 0.70 -7.04
CA THR A 278 -15.56 -0.63 -7.00
C THR A 278 -17.06 -0.55 -7.26
N LYS A 279 -17.65 -1.66 -7.72
CA LYS A 279 -19.10 -1.76 -7.96
C LYS A 279 -19.84 -2.51 -6.84
N ARG A 280 -19.12 -3.17 -5.93
CA ARG A 280 -19.69 -4.10 -4.95
C ARG A 280 -19.36 -3.66 -3.53
N TYR A 281 -20.34 -2.96 -2.93
CA TYR A 281 -20.23 -2.50 -1.54
C TYR A 281 -19.97 -3.64 -0.53
N ASP A 282 -20.73 -4.74 -0.67
CA ASP A 282 -20.66 -5.89 0.22
C ASP A 282 -19.26 -6.54 0.25
N TYR A 283 -18.69 -6.81 -0.92
CA TYR A 283 -17.35 -7.40 -1.01
C TYR A 283 -16.27 -6.41 -0.59
N THR A 284 -16.43 -5.15 -0.93
CA THR A 284 -15.51 -4.09 -0.51
C THR A 284 -15.50 -3.92 1.02
N LEU A 285 -16.68 -3.93 1.64
CA LEU A 285 -16.79 -3.88 3.10
C LEU A 285 -16.16 -5.10 3.77
N GLN A 286 -16.40 -6.29 3.22
CA GLN A 286 -15.76 -7.50 3.72
C GLN A 286 -14.24 -7.42 3.61
N ALA A 287 -13.71 -7.01 2.46
CA ALA A 287 -12.27 -6.84 2.24
C ALA A 287 -11.66 -5.85 3.24
N LEU A 288 -12.26 -4.67 3.42
CA LEU A 288 -11.79 -3.66 4.38
C LEU A 288 -11.84 -4.16 5.84
N SER A 289 -12.76 -5.09 6.15
CA SER A 289 -12.86 -5.68 7.49
C SER A 289 -11.85 -6.80 7.75
N GLU A 290 -11.33 -7.42 6.70
CA GLU A 290 -10.33 -8.50 6.76
C GLU A 290 -8.89 -7.97 6.66
N ILE A 291 -8.68 -6.91 5.88
CA ILE A 291 -7.35 -6.32 5.66
C ILE A 291 -6.94 -5.51 6.89
N ARG A 292 -5.73 -5.79 7.40
CA ARG A 292 -5.16 -5.12 8.57
C ARG A 292 -4.45 -3.82 8.16
N TYR A 293 -5.19 -2.69 8.18
CA TYR A 293 -4.64 -1.34 7.94
C TYR A 293 -4.09 -0.66 9.21
N ASP A 294 -4.39 -1.19 10.38
CA ASP A 294 -4.08 -0.62 11.71
C ASP A 294 -2.64 -0.88 12.19
N VAL A 295 -1.83 -1.56 11.40
CA VAL A 295 -0.56 -2.16 11.82
C VAL A 295 0.69 -1.32 11.55
N TRP A 296 0.58 -0.20 10.85
CA TRP A 296 1.75 0.57 10.42
C TRP A 296 2.61 1.13 11.57
N ARG A 297 2.04 1.21 12.79
CA ARG A 297 2.77 1.61 13.99
C ARG A 297 3.61 0.49 14.58
N ASP A 298 3.11 -0.75 14.50
CA ASP A 298 3.61 -1.88 15.28
C ASP A 298 4.56 -2.77 14.50
N TYR A 299 4.37 -2.85 13.16
CA TYR A 299 5.18 -3.68 12.29
C TYR A 299 6.33 -2.87 11.67
N ASP A 300 7.49 -3.52 11.57
CA ASP A 300 8.64 -2.96 10.87
C ASP A 300 8.52 -3.24 9.36
N PRO A 301 8.41 -2.19 8.51
CA PRO A 301 8.34 -2.41 7.07
C PRO A 301 9.63 -2.98 6.47
N GLU A 302 10.78 -2.78 7.11
CA GLU A 302 12.05 -3.34 6.66
C GLU A 302 12.08 -4.86 6.78
N ASP A 303 11.47 -5.46 7.81
CA ASP A 303 11.36 -6.91 7.96
C ASP A 303 10.61 -7.54 6.77
N THR A 304 9.58 -6.86 6.28
CA THR A 304 8.85 -7.30 5.06
C THR A 304 9.76 -7.29 3.84
N LEU A 305 10.44 -6.17 3.59
CA LEU A 305 11.34 -6.05 2.43
C LEU A 305 12.46 -7.08 2.51
N ARG A 306 13.04 -7.28 3.69
CA ARG A 306 14.08 -8.28 3.94
C ARG A 306 13.58 -9.69 3.64
N CYS A 307 12.39 -10.05 4.13
CA CYS A 307 11.80 -11.36 3.87
C CYS A 307 11.61 -11.61 2.38
N TYR A 308 10.96 -10.69 1.67
CA TYR A 308 10.69 -10.86 0.24
C TYR A 308 11.96 -10.77 -0.61
N ALA A 309 12.87 -9.83 -0.33
CA ALA A 309 14.13 -9.73 -1.06
C ALA A 309 14.98 -10.99 -0.96
N MET A 310 15.10 -11.57 0.24
CA MET A 310 15.79 -12.85 0.43
C MET A 310 15.15 -13.97 -0.38
N ARG A 311 13.82 -14.11 -0.34
CA ARG A 311 13.09 -15.16 -1.07
C ARG A 311 13.19 -14.98 -2.59
N LEU A 312 13.09 -13.76 -3.08
CA LEU A 312 13.27 -13.47 -4.50
C LEU A 312 14.70 -13.74 -4.96
N HIS A 313 15.69 -13.43 -4.14
CA HIS A 313 17.11 -13.72 -4.43
C HIS A 313 17.35 -15.24 -4.45
N GLU A 314 16.87 -15.99 -3.45
CA GLU A 314 16.94 -17.46 -3.40
C GLU A 314 16.24 -18.10 -4.62
N ALA A 315 15.14 -17.52 -5.08
CA ALA A 315 14.42 -17.98 -6.26
C ALA A 315 15.10 -17.58 -7.59
N GLY A 316 16.16 -16.76 -7.54
CA GLY A 316 16.88 -16.26 -8.73
C GLY A 316 16.10 -15.18 -9.50
N LEU A 317 15.07 -14.58 -8.90
CA LEU A 317 14.25 -13.53 -9.51
C LEU A 317 14.90 -12.15 -9.41
N ILE A 318 15.75 -11.93 -8.41
CA ILE A 318 16.60 -10.76 -8.29
C ILE A 318 18.07 -11.16 -8.15
N ARG A 319 18.97 -10.29 -8.63
CA ARG A 319 20.43 -10.50 -8.58
C ARG A 319 21.13 -9.62 -7.56
N SER A 320 20.58 -8.45 -7.29
CA SER A 320 21.10 -7.50 -6.32
C SER A 320 21.05 -8.08 -4.91
N SER A 321 22.00 -7.67 -4.07
CA SER A 321 21.99 -8.05 -2.66
C SER A 321 20.73 -7.50 -1.96
N PRO A 322 19.99 -8.32 -1.19
CA PRO A 322 18.85 -7.85 -0.40
C PRO A 322 19.16 -6.63 0.48
N ASN A 323 20.34 -6.62 1.11
CA ASN A 323 20.74 -5.51 1.98
C ASN A 323 21.03 -4.22 1.19
N GLU A 324 21.65 -4.31 0.02
CA GLU A 324 21.88 -3.15 -0.87
C GLU A 324 20.57 -2.58 -1.36
N LEU A 325 19.65 -3.43 -1.87
CA LEU A 325 18.34 -2.97 -2.31
C LEU A 325 17.58 -2.23 -1.20
N ILE A 326 17.59 -2.75 0.02
CA ILE A 326 16.90 -2.11 1.13
C ILE A 326 17.57 -0.78 1.47
N ALA A 327 18.91 -0.74 1.58
CA ALA A 327 19.64 0.46 1.94
C ALA A 327 19.46 1.60 0.91
N ASP A 328 19.47 1.26 -0.37
CA ASP A 328 19.42 2.24 -1.46
C ASP A 328 17.99 2.71 -1.80
N HIS A 329 16.98 1.92 -1.42
CA HIS A 329 15.60 2.13 -1.86
C HIS A 329 14.59 2.32 -0.72
N THR A 330 15.03 2.68 0.48
CA THR A 330 14.14 2.99 1.60
C THR A 330 14.49 4.32 2.24
N ASP A 331 13.48 5.00 2.78
CA ASP A 331 13.66 6.20 3.59
C ASP A 331 12.68 6.22 4.77
N TRP A 332 13.09 5.61 5.86
CA TRP A 332 12.28 5.48 7.07
C TRP A 332 12.19 6.75 7.92
N ARG A 333 12.99 7.81 7.62
CA ARG A 333 13.00 9.07 8.41
C ARG A 333 11.60 9.64 8.57
N PHE A 334 10.82 9.66 7.49
CA PHE A 334 9.46 10.20 7.49
C PHE A 334 8.52 9.37 8.36
N LEU A 335 8.59 8.04 8.25
CA LEU A 335 7.78 7.13 9.06
C LEU A 335 8.13 7.23 10.54
N ASP A 336 9.41 7.28 10.88
CA ASP A 336 9.89 7.38 12.26
C ASP A 336 9.45 8.70 12.92
N GLU A 337 9.47 9.79 12.17
CA GLU A 337 8.94 11.07 12.65
C GLU A 337 7.43 10.98 12.90
N LEU A 338 6.67 10.41 11.96
CA LEU A 338 5.23 10.29 12.07
C LEU A 338 4.81 9.31 13.17
N LYS A 339 5.55 8.21 13.38
CA LYS A 339 5.33 7.32 14.53
C LYS A 339 5.46 8.06 15.87
N ARG A 340 6.37 9.05 15.96
CA ARG A 340 6.52 9.89 17.15
C ARG A 340 5.41 10.93 17.27
N GLU A 341 5.02 11.56 16.16
CA GLU A 341 3.99 12.60 16.12
C GLU A 341 2.58 12.05 16.36
N LEU A 342 2.27 10.88 15.81
CA LEU A 342 0.93 10.30 15.81
C LEU A 342 0.71 9.26 16.93
N LYS A 343 1.63 9.16 17.88
CA LYS A 343 1.49 8.31 19.09
C LYS A 343 0.63 8.94 20.18
N ALA A 344 0.24 10.19 20.04
CA ALA A 344 -0.55 10.91 21.03
C ALA A 344 -2.06 10.67 20.85
#